data_6effe4985374c7c0ec8c60af062c2efd
#
_entry.id   6effe4985374c7c0ec8c60af062c2efd
#
_cell.length_a   1.000
_cell.length_b   1.000
_cell.length_c   1.000
_cell.angle_alpha   90.00
_cell.angle_beta   90.00
_cell.angle_gamma   90.00
#
_symmetry.space_group_name_H-M   'P 1'
#
loop_
_entity.id
_entity.type
_entity.pdbx_description
1 polymer ?
#
loop_
_entity_poly.entity_id
_entity_poly.type
_entity_poly.pdbx_seq_one_letter_code
_entity_poly.pdbx_strand_id
1 'polypeptide(L)'
;MLRRIHVIVPALMVLFVSSVFLIPPVLPAGNASAALQATVPPTNTPRVTIPPTNTPRATTAPLLPTATDTPPPSATWTPSPTVPPTDTPTPEPTEPSHLPTPTLYYPPDYTPKQPQPTAIPTAMPRLRSTDETGAPYELLNILLIGHDGALVPNDPNFHTDTMIIVSINRGTNTVSMISLPRDLYVYIPNWGMQRLNQAYWYGEAIGWTDGGWGMMRQTILYNFGIETHYYAMVDFDGFEEIVDAVGGVTIAVDCPILDDICVENCDDGIAGNETWDKKVIDVGVHHMDGDEALWYARSRENTIDFDRGRRQQQLLRAIWAASRDAGIITQLPDLWDQMTSVVQTNFPLTEAIPLIPLALSLEPNSIENHFFRKNVETVAWSPDGVTNVQLPHPDGGMQRLVENFLSPPTHNRLVLENARIDIWNGTENDGWDIVATDRLAWEGFAPHPAGLAAQTDYADTVIYDYTGNTKGSSLNDLVKLLNIKPENVFPDPDPNRTVDFEIILGANYNSCVNRQWIDPATMN
;
A
#
# COMPACT_ATOMS: atom_id res chain seq x y z
N MET A 1 31.68 11.39 20.95
CA MET A 1 31.22 10.02 20.72
C MET A 1 30.06 9.60 21.62
N LEU A 2 29.59 10.44 22.54
CA LEU A 2 28.47 10.16 23.47
C LEU A 2 27.16 10.93 23.11
N ARG A 3 27.11 11.62 21.97
CA ARG A 3 25.92 12.36 21.50
C ARG A 3 25.08 11.62 20.43
N ARG A 4 25.53 10.44 19.98
CA ARG A 4 24.85 9.65 18.93
C ARG A 4 23.95 8.51 19.43
N ILE A 5 23.78 8.34 20.74
CA ILE A 5 22.99 7.23 21.32
C ILE A 5 21.53 7.65 21.64
N HIS A 6 21.18 8.93 21.53
CA HIS A 6 19.84 9.44 21.88
C HIS A 6 18.87 9.60 20.71
N VAL A 7 19.23 9.21 19.49
CA VAL A 7 18.46 9.51 18.26
C VAL A 7 17.85 8.26 17.57
N ILE A 8 17.94 7.07 18.17
CA ILE A 8 17.71 5.84 17.39
C ILE A 8 16.25 5.38 17.28
N VAL A 9 15.19 6.13 17.66
CA VAL A 9 13.93 5.40 17.87
C VAL A 9 12.57 5.98 17.52
N PRO A 10 12.30 6.86 16.62
CA PRO A 10 10.89 7.24 16.35
C PRO A 10 10.18 6.56 15.17
N ALA A 11 10.73 5.55 14.53
CA ALA A 11 10.30 5.15 13.17
C ALA A 11 9.04 4.29 13.02
N LEU A 12 8.37 3.82 14.09
CA LEU A 12 7.53 2.62 13.93
C LEU A 12 6.04 2.74 14.13
N MET A 13 5.49 3.90 14.44
CA MET A 13 4.06 4.01 14.67
C MET A 13 3.21 3.99 13.40
N VAL A 14 3.80 4.12 12.23
CA VAL A 14 3.06 4.18 10.97
C VAL A 14 2.68 2.78 10.44
N LEU A 15 3.36 1.72 10.88
CA LEU A 15 3.07 0.36 10.42
C LEU A 15 3.53 -0.72 11.42
N PHE A 16 2.59 -1.31 12.15
CA PHE A 16 2.63 -2.70 12.65
C PHE A 16 3.44 -3.16 13.88
N VAL A 17 2.92 -4.16 14.47
CA VAL A 17 3.10 -4.70 15.78
C VAL A 17 3.05 -6.23 15.87
N SER A 18 3.85 -6.97 16.59
CA SER A 18 3.91 -8.38 16.67
C SER A 18 4.39 -9.21 17.78
N SER A 19 4.41 -10.42 17.82
CA SER A 19 4.32 -11.39 18.87
C SER A 19 5.64 -11.94 19.40
N VAL A 20 5.57 -12.36 20.67
CA VAL A 20 6.57 -13.11 21.41
C VAL A 20 6.37 -14.61 21.19
N PHE A 21 7.44 -15.37 20.88
CA PHE A 21 7.67 -16.70 21.44
C PHE A 21 9.15 -16.95 21.72
N LEU A 22 9.40 -17.48 22.90
CA LEU A 22 10.67 -17.80 23.51
C LEU A 22 11.54 -18.78 22.68
N ILE A 23 12.79 -18.41 22.43
CA ILE A 23 13.88 -19.34 22.16
C ILE A 23 15.06 -18.98 23.08
N PRO A 24 15.71 -19.96 23.74
CA PRO A 24 16.74 -19.70 24.74
C PRO A 24 18.08 -19.24 24.13
N PRO A 25 18.95 -18.58 24.92
CA PRO A 25 20.16 -17.94 24.40
C PRO A 25 21.24 -18.98 24.03
N VAL A 26 21.78 -18.85 22.82
CA VAL A 26 23.02 -19.50 22.40
C VAL A 26 24.19 -18.54 22.62
N LEU A 27 25.16 -19.00 23.39
CA LEU A 27 26.40 -18.31 23.73
C LEU A 27 27.28 -18.06 22.49
N PRO A 28 28.11 -17.01 22.48
CA PRO A 28 28.93 -16.68 21.33
C PRO A 28 30.19 -17.53 21.26
N ALA A 29 30.49 -18.07 20.08
CA ALA A 29 31.78 -18.66 19.75
C ALA A 29 32.58 -17.70 18.89
N GLY A 30 33.85 -17.59 19.25
CA GLY A 30 34.81 -16.55 18.91
C GLY A 30 35.28 -16.51 17.45
N ASN A 31 35.96 -15.41 17.21
CA ASN A 31 36.73 -15.02 16.05
C ASN A 31 37.72 -16.07 15.52
N ALA A 32 37.70 -16.27 14.19
CA ALA A 32 38.89 -16.66 13.45
C ALA A 32 38.82 -16.12 12.03
N SER A 33 39.71 -15.17 11.74
CA SER A 33 40.08 -14.77 10.38
C SER A 33 40.78 -15.92 9.66
N ALA A 34 40.42 -16.18 8.39
CA ALA A 34 41.35 -16.70 7.40
C ALA A 34 40.83 -16.44 6.00
N ALA A 35 41.60 -15.66 5.25
CA ALA A 35 41.53 -15.57 3.80
C ALA A 35 41.96 -16.88 3.15
N LEU A 36 41.39 -17.23 1.96
CA LEU A 36 42.14 -17.80 0.84
C LEU A 36 41.19 -18.20 -0.33
N GLN A 37 41.35 -17.46 -1.42
CA GLN A 37 41.67 -17.95 -2.79
C GLN A 37 40.71 -18.88 -3.51
N ALA A 38 40.40 -18.35 -4.68
CA ALA A 38 39.81 -18.97 -5.87
C ALA A 38 40.36 -20.35 -6.24
N THR A 39 39.53 -21.18 -6.85
CA THR A 39 39.76 -21.71 -8.21
C THR A 39 38.80 -22.87 -8.53
N VAL A 40 38.38 -22.86 -9.78
CA VAL A 40 38.15 -23.94 -10.75
C VAL A 40 36.71 -24.33 -11.06
N PRO A 41 36.34 -24.33 -12.35
CA PRO A 41 34.97 -24.53 -12.86
C PRO A 41 34.56 -26.02 -12.92
N PRO A 42 33.25 -26.31 -12.93
CA PRO A 42 32.77 -27.68 -13.08
C PRO A 42 32.82 -28.13 -14.54
N THR A 43 33.40 -29.28 -14.69
CA THR A 43 33.46 -30.06 -15.94
C THR A 43 32.11 -30.66 -16.30
N ASN A 44 31.70 -30.50 -17.54
CA ASN A 44 30.59 -31.20 -18.19
C ASN A 44 30.75 -32.70 -18.10
N THR A 45 29.77 -33.39 -17.52
CA THR A 45 29.61 -34.85 -17.64
C THR A 45 28.29 -35.11 -18.35
N PRO A 46 28.29 -35.92 -19.44
CA PRO A 46 27.08 -36.14 -20.22
C PRO A 46 26.08 -37.04 -19.49
N ARG A 47 24.81 -36.63 -19.54
CA ARG A 47 23.65 -37.37 -19.01
C ARG A 47 23.42 -38.64 -19.84
N VAL A 48 23.49 -39.78 -19.17
CA VAL A 48 23.13 -41.08 -19.76
C VAL A 48 21.60 -41.21 -19.77
N THR A 49 21.05 -41.35 -20.95
CA THR A 49 19.64 -41.64 -21.21
C THR A 49 19.39 -43.15 -21.01
N ILE A 50 18.48 -43.53 -20.14
CA ILE A 50 17.98 -44.91 -20.00
C ILE A 50 16.57 -44.95 -20.57
N PRO A 51 16.23 -45.82 -21.53
CA PRO A 51 14.88 -45.95 -22.08
C PRO A 51 13.92 -46.67 -21.13
N PRO A 52 12.62 -46.37 -21.17
CA PRO A 52 11.63 -47.02 -20.29
C PRO A 52 11.30 -48.43 -20.77
N THR A 53 11.36 -49.37 -19.85
CA THR A 53 10.93 -50.76 -20.06
C THR A 53 9.44 -50.91 -19.81
N ASN A 54 8.66 -51.22 -20.81
CA ASN A 54 7.25 -51.57 -20.70
C ASN A 54 7.11 -52.97 -20.08
N THR A 55 6.35 -53.06 -18.95
CA THR A 55 5.82 -54.32 -18.44
C THR A 55 4.31 -54.19 -18.27
N PRO A 56 3.50 -55.06 -18.89
CA PRO A 56 2.04 -54.97 -18.75
C PRO A 56 1.59 -55.56 -17.40
N ARG A 57 0.77 -54.80 -16.69
CA ARG A 57 0.12 -55.26 -15.46
C ARG A 57 -1.24 -55.86 -15.76
N ALA A 58 -1.43 -57.09 -15.33
CA ALA A 58 -2.66 -57.85 -15.45
C ALA A 58 -3.84 -57.24 -14.68
N THR A 59 -4.98 -57.26 -15.36
CA THR A 59 -6.29 -56.85 -14.88
C THR A 59 -6.91 -57.99 -14.07
N THR A 60 -7.28 -57.75 -12.81
CA THR A 60 -8.28 -58.56 -12.10
C THR A 60 -9.28 -57.60 -11.43
N ALA A 61 -10.51 -57.63 -11.91
CA ALA A 61 -11.65 -56.96 -11.31
C ALA A 61 -12.20 -57.79 -10.14
N PRO A 62 -12.58 -57.20 -9.03
CA PRO A 62 -13.39 -57.85 -8.00
C PRO A 62 -14.87 -57.75 -8.32
N LEU A 63 -15.56 -58.86 -8.12
CA LEU A 63 -17.00 -59.03 -8.27
C LEU A 63 -17.80 -58.20 -7.23
N LEU A 64 -18.86 -57.59 -7.69
CA LEU A 64 -19.84 -56.82 -6.92
C LEU A 64 -20.79 -57.78 -6.18
N PRO A 65 -21.08 -57.62 -4.89
CA PRO A 65 -22.13 -58.42 -4.24
C PRO A 65 -23.51 -57.86 -4.60
N THR A 66 -24.40 -58.76 -4.90
CA THR A 66 -25.81 -58.55 -5.24
C THR A 66 -26.59 -57.97 -4.04
N ALA A 67 -27.24 -56.86 -4.22
CA ALA A 67 -28.12 -56.28 -3.20
C ALA A 67 -29.43 -57.06 -3.16
N THR A 68 -29.81 -57.50 -1.96
CA THR A 68 -31.13 -58.08 -1.69
C THR A 68 -32.08 -56.97 -1.28
N ASP A 69 -33.13 -56.76 -2.07
CA ASP A 69 -34.21 -55.83 -1.78
C ASP A 69 -35.01 -56.25 -0.55
N THR A 70 -34.95 -55.45 0.51
CA THR A 70 -35.88 -55.52 1.64
C THR A 70 -36.72 -54.22 1.62
N PRO A 71 -38.04 -54.27 1.59
CA PRO A 71 -38.87 -53.06 1.57
C PRO A 71 -38.79 -52.33 2.91
N PRO A 72 -38.78 -50.98 2.90
CA PRO A 72 -38.72 -50.18 4.11
C PRO A 72 -40.04 -50.27 4.90
N PRO A 73 -39.96 -50.24 6.26
CA PRO A 73 -41.19 -50.21 7.09
C PRO A 73 -41.92 -48.88 6.92
N SER A 74 -43.26 -49.01 6.88
CA SER A 74 -44.20 -47.90 6.76
C SER A 74 -44.01 -46.86 7.89
N ALA A 75 -43.76 -45.63 7.54
CA ALA A 75 -43.58 -44.54 8.50
C ALA A 75 -44.94 -44.22 9.18
N THR A 76 -45.02 -44.46 10.46
CA THR A 76 -46.10 -44.01 11.33
C THR A 76 -45.88 -42.54 11.63
N TRP A 77 -46.85 -41.70 11.23
CA TRP A 77 -46.85 -40.28 11.55
C TRP A 77 -47.00 -40.04 13.04
N THR A 78 -45.90 -39.63 13.71
CA THR A 78 -45.95 -39.06 15.06
C THR A 78 -46.16 -37.55 14.90
N PRO A 79 -47.11 -36.91 15.59
CA PRO A 79 -47.25 -35.47 15.52
C PRO A 79 -45.99 -34.80 16.04
N SER A 80 -45.41 -33.93 15.21
CA SER A 80 -44.26 -33.12 15.59
C SER A 80 -44.59 -32.26 16.80
N PRO A 81 -43.73 -32.19 17.82
CA PRO A 81 -43.98 -31.27 18.93
C PRO A 81 -44.03 -29.84 18.37
N THR A 82 -45.07 -29.12 18.74
CA THR A 82 -45.24 -27.69 18.43
C THR A 82 -44.06 -26.97 19.11
N VAL A 83 -43.11 -26.52 18.31
CA VAL A 83 -42.03 -25.64 18.79
C VAL A 83 -42.68 -24.36 19.29
N PRO A 84 -42.47 -23.92 20.53
CA PRO A 84 -42.93 -22.61 20.96
C PRO A 84 -42.32 -21.54 20.03
N PRO A 85 -43.02 -20.44 19.77
CA PRO A 85 -42.48 -19.38 18.95
C PRO A 85 -41.10 -18.98 19.50
N THR A 86 -40.06 -19.15 18.69
CA THR A 86 -38.74 -18.65 18.99
C THR A 86 -38.88 -17.15 19.12
N ASP A 87 -38.64 -16.63 20.30
CA ASP A 87 -38.56 -15.17 20.49
C ASP A 87 -37.60 -14.64 19.42
N THR A 88 -38.15 -13.87 18.48
CA THR A 88 -37.34 -13.13 17.52
C THR A 88 -36.41 -12.27 18.36
N PRO A 89 -35.08 -12.40 18.26
CA PRO A 89 -34.19 -11.58 19.04
C PRO A 89 -34.58 -10.12 18.75
N THR A 90 -34.99 -9.42 19.77
CA THR A 90 -35.14 -7.95 19.72
C THR A 90 -33.82 -7.44 19.16
N PRO A 91 -33.80 -6.66 18.06
CA PRO A 91 -32.56 -6.14 17.54
C PRO A 91 -31.86 -5.43 18.69
N GLU A 92 -30.67 -5.91 19.01
CA GLU A 92 -29.80 -5.28 20.03
C GLU A 92 -29.72 -3.82 19.64
N PRO A 93 -29.98 -2.88 20.58
CA PRO A 93 -29.94 -1.47 20.25
C PRO A 93 -28.57 -1.20 19.65
N THR A 94 -28.54 -0.86 18.37
CA THR A 94 -27.33 -0.44 17.69
C THR A 94 -26.75 0.67 18.55
N GLU A 95 -25.59 0.45 19.16
CA GLU A 95 -24.94 1.51 19.94
C GLU A 95 -24.90 2.75 19.04
N PRO A 96 -25.39 3.89 19.53
CA PRO A 96 -25.38 5.09 18.70
C PRO A 96 -23.94 5.32 18.30
N SER A 97 -23.67 5.39 17.01
CA SER A 97 -22.38 5.77 16.48
C SER A 97 -21.89 6.97 17.29
N HIS A 98 -20.76 6.84 18.01
CA HIS A 98 -20.20 7.93 18.80
C HIS A 98 -19.82 9.14 17.94
N LEU A 99 -19.92 8.99 16.62
CA LEU A 99 -19.72 10.06 15.66
C LEU A 99 -21.02 10.85 15.53
N PRO A 100 -20.98 12.16 15.69
CA PRO A 100 -22.14 13.00 15.42
C PRO A 100 -22.61 12.76 13.98
N THR A 101 -23.91 12.61 13.80
CA THR A 101 -24.50 12.48 12.47
C THR A 101 -24.12 13.73 11.66
N PRO A 102 -23.53 13.59 10.45
CA PRO A 102 -23.19 14.74 9.64
C PRO A 102 -24.44 15.57 9.37
N THR A 103 -24.43 16.82 9.79
CA THR A 103 -25.54 17.75 9.55
C THR A 103 -25.12 18.71 8.44
N LEU A 104 -25.97 18.86 7.44
CA LEU A 104 -25.78 19.86 6.40
C LEU A 104 -25.96 21.25 7.02
N TYR A 105 -24.89 21.99 7.13
CA TYR A 105 -24.91 23.36 7.65
C TYR A 105 -24.22 24.31 6.68
N TYR A 106 -24.91 25.38 6.32
CA TYR A 106 -24.32 26.51 5.62
C TYR A 106 -24.07 27.63 6.62
N PRO A 107 -22.87 28.22 6.69
CA PRO A 107 -22.68 29.45 7.43
C PRO A 107 -23.67 30.50 6.93
N PRO A 108 -24.29 31.31 7.81
CA PRO A 108 -25.31 32.30 7.42
C PRO A 108 -24.82 33.33 6.39
N ASP A 109 -23.52 33.59 6.32
CA ASP A 109 -22.90 34.59 5.47
C ASP A 109 -22.25 34.00 4.19
N TYR A 110 -22.46 32.71 3.91
CA TYR A 110 -21.86 32.07 2.75
C TYR A 110 -22.58 32.47 1.46
N THR A 111 -21.96 33.32 0.68
CA THR A 111 -22.42 33.66 -0.68
C THR A 111 -21.47 32.98 -1.68
N PRO A 112 -21.94 32.00 -2.46
CA PRO A 112 -21.11 31.37 -3.49
C PRO A 112 -20.67 32.42 -4.54
N LYS A 113 -19.37 32.56 -4.78
CA LYS A 113 -18.83 33.48 -5.80
C LYS A 113 -19.04 32.97 -7.22
N GLN A 114 -19.32 31.71 -7.41
CA GLN A 114 -19.72 31.06 -8.68
C GLN A 114 -20.76 29.98 -8.41
N PRO A 115 -21.51 29.52 -9.43
CA PRO A 115 -22.42 28.40 -9.24
C PRO A 115 -21.63 27.21 -8.70
N GLN A 116 -21.83 26.94 -7.41
CA GLN A 116 -21.31 25.77 -6.73
C GLN A 116 -21.78 24.54 -7.49
N PRO A 117 -21.00 23.44 -7.51
CA PRO A 117 -21.56 22.15 -7.88
C PRO A 117 -22.82 22.00 -7.03
N THR A 118 -23.94 21.84 -7.68
CA THR A 118 -25.30 22.30 -7.34
C THR A 118 -25.93 21.69 -6.11
N ALA A 119 -25.23 20.99 -5.28
CA ALA A 119 -25.69 20.59 -3.95
C ALA A 119 -24.49 20.14 -3.12
N ILE A 120 -24.55 20.36 -1.82
CA ILE A 120 -23.77 19.58 -0.86
C ILE A 120 -24.03 18.11 -1.17
N PRO A 121 -22.99 17.29 -1.42
CA PRO A 121 -23.20 15.89 -1.74
C PRO A 121 -23.94 15.20 -0.60
N THR A 122 -24.83 14.28 -0.93
CA THR A 122 -25.41 13.40 0.07
C THR A 122 -24.28 12.63 0.76
N ALA A 123 -24.35 12.51 2.09
CA ALA A 123 -23.37 11.71 2.82
C ALA A 123 -23.28 10.30 2.21
N MET A 124 -22.07 9.82 1.99
CA MET A 124 -21.89 8.43 1.57
C MET A 124 -22.34 7.50 2.71
N PRO A 125 -23.04 6.41 2.39
CA PRO A 125 -23.36 5.40 3.39
C PRO A 125 -22.04 4.85 3.95
N ARG A 126 -22.03 4.52 5.25
CA ARG A 126 -20.90 3.85 5.87
C ARG A 126 -20.65 2.53 5.13
N LEU A 127 -19.51 2.44 4.49
CA LEU A 127 -19.13 1.25 3.75
C LEU A 127 -18.54 0.22 4.72
N ARG A 128 -18.95 -1.03 4.57
CA ARG A 128 -18.41 -2.17 5.32
C ARG A 128 -18.02 -3.24 4.34
N SER A 129 -16.80 -3.70 4.44
CA SER A 129 -16.36 -4.91 3.75
C SER A 129 -16.92 -6.13 4.47
N THR A 130 -17.39 -7.12 3.72
CA THR A 130 -17.94 -8.37 4.28
C THR A 130 -17.22 -9.57 3.66
N ASP A 131 -17.14 -10.65 4.42
CA ASP A 131 -16.67 -11.93 3.93
C ASP A 131 -17.70 -12.61 3.00
N GLU A 132 -17.38 -13.80 2.51
CA GLU A 132 -18.25 -14.60 1.63
C GLU A 132 -19.60 -15.00 2.28
N THR A 133 -19.68 -14.95 3.61
CA THR A 133 -20.91 -15.25 4.38
C THR A 133 -21.76 -14.01 4.62
N GLY A 134 -21.25 -12.81 4.25
CA GLY A 134 -21.88 -11.53 4.51
C GLY A 134 -21.59 -10.96 5.91
N ALA A 135 -20.69 -11.60 6.69
CA ALA A 135 -20.26 -11.06 7.97
C ALA A 135 -19.25 -9.92 7.74
N PRO A 136 -19.37 -8.79 8.46
CA PRO A 136 -18.45 -7.67 8.28
C PRO A 136 -17.04 -8.04 8.75
N TYR A 137 -16.04 -7.68 7.95
CA TYR A 137 -14.65 -7.71 8.41
C TYR A 137 -14.42 -6.64 9.47
N GLU A 138 -13.62 -6.97 10.46
CA GLU A 138 -13.13 -6.02 11.46
C GLU A 138 -11.92 -5.27 10.89
N LEU A 139 -12.18 -4.10 10.30
CA LEU A 139 -11.14 -3.25 9.74
C LEU A 139 -10.68 -2.24 10.79
N LEU A 140 -9.37 -2.12 10.95
CA LEU A 140 -8.74 -1.06 11.73
C LEU A 140 -8.18 0.00 10.77
N ASN A 141 -8.81 1.18 10.74
CA ASN A 141 -8.44 2.28 9.86
C ASN A 141 -7.69 3.36 10.65
N ILE A 142 -6.47 3.66 10.24
CA ILE A 142 -5.60 4.68 10.83
C ILE A 142 -5.36 5.77 9.78
N LEU A 143 -5.62 7.02 10.11
CA LEU A 143 -5.32 8.16 9.25
C LEU A 143 -3.91 8.67 9.54
N LEU A 144 -3.04 8.60 8.54
CA LEU A 144 -1.72 9.20 8.57
C LEU A 144 -1.81 10.61 8.01
N ILE A 145 -1.26 11.57 8.74
CA ILE A 145 -1.28 13.00 8.40
C ILE A 145 0.15 13.52 8.38
N GLY A 146 0.53 14.16 7.26
CA GLY A 146 1.78 14.92 7.15
C GLY A 146 1.50 16.40 6.99
N HIS A 147 2.27 17.25 7.70
CA HIS A 147 2.22 18.71 7.60
C HIS A 147 3.63 19.30 7.61
N ASP A 148 3.76 20.58 7.26
CA ASP A 148 5.06 21.24 7.11
C ASP A 148 5.75 21.63 8.43
N GLY A 149 5.11 21.42 9.57
CA GLY A 149 5.69 21.69 10.90
C GLY A 149 5.87 23.15 11.27
N ALA A 150 5.85 24.06 10.31
CA ALA A 150 6.15 25.48 10.51
C ALA A 150 5.05 26.24 11.25
N LEU A 151 3.84 25.70 11.29
CA LEU A 151 2.65 26.37 11.81
C LEU A 151 1.95 25.54 12.87
N VAL A 152 1.35 26.21 13.86
CA VAL A 152 0.51 25.53 14.85
C VAL A 152 -0.86 25.17 14.24
N PRO A 153 -1.51 24.08 14.68
CA PRO A 153 -2.74 23.59 14.05
C PRO A 153 -3.92 24.56 13.97
N ASN A 154 -3.93 25.64 14.75
CA ASN A 154 -4.96 26.69 14.70
C ASN A 154 -4.57 27.90 13.82
N ASP A 155 -3.40 27.91 13.19
CA ASP A 155 -3.04 28.92 12.20
C ASP A 155 -3.83 28.70 10.90
N PRO A 156 -4.44 29.74 10.31
CA PRO A 156 -5.24 29.60 9.08
C PRO A 156 -4.44 29.12 7.85
N ASN A 157 -3.11 29.19 7.92
CA ASN A 157 -2.23 28.67 6.88
C ASN A 157 -1.78 27.21 7.15
N PHE A 158 -2.16 26.64 8.28
CA PHE A 158 -1.89 25.22 8.57
C PHE A 158 -2.70 24.33 7.61
N HIS A 159 -2.01 23.45 6.89
CA HIS A 159 -2.63 22.52 5.96
C HIS A 159 -2.06 21.12 6.15
N THR A 160 -2.94 20.14 6.05
CA THR A 160 -2.55 18.72 6.03
C THR A 160 -2.29 18.31 4.58
N ASP A 161 -1.04 18.29 4.18
CA ASP A 161 -0.64 18.08 2.79
C ASP A 161 -0.53 16.62 2.38
N THR A 162 -0.37 15.73 3.35
CA THR A 162 -0.41 14.28 3.18
C THR A 162 -1.54 13.71 4.04
N MET A 163 -2.41 12.94 3.43
CA MET A 163 -3.49 12.22 4.11
C MET A 163 -3.60 10.83 3.49
N ILE A 164 -3.20 9.81 4.25
CA ILE A 164 -3.25 8.41 3.82
C ILE A 164 -4.03 7.62 4.86
N ILE A 165 -5.06 6.89 4.43
CA ILE A 165 -5.73 5.94 5.32
C ILE A 165 -5.11 4.57 5.11
N VAL A 166 -4.62 3.98 6.20
CA VAL A 166 -4.15 2.61 6.26
C VAL A 166 -5.26 1.77 6.89
N SER A 167 -5.78 0.83 6.14
CA SER A 167 -6.81 -0.12 6.57
C SER A 167 -6.19 -1.49 6.80
N ILE A 168 -6.27 -1.97 8.03
CA ILE A 168 -5.73 -3.26 8.45
C ILE A 168 -6.87 -4.24 8.60
N ASN A 169 -6.85 -5.30 7.83
CA ASN A 169 -7.80 -6.40 7.94
C ASN A 169 -7.19 -7.55 8.74
N ARG A 170 -7.57 -7.66 10.02
CA ARG A 170 -7.08 -8.72 10.92
C ARG A 170 -7.58 -10.12 10.52
N GLY A 171 -8.68 -10.21 9.80
CA GLY A 171 -9.27 -11.49 9.38
C GLY A 171 -8.53 -12.12 8.19
N THR A 172 -8.00 -11.30 7.29
CA THR A 172 -7.26 -11.75 6.10
C THR A 172 -5.75 -11.55 6.20
N ASN A 173 -5.26 -10.88 7.25
CA ASN A 173 -3.86 -10.48 7.41
C ASN A 173 -3.34 -9.63 6.25
N THR A 174 -4.15 -8.68 5.81
CA THR A 174 -3.83 -7.80 4.69
C THR A 174 -3.92 -6.34 5.09
N VAL A 175 -3.29 -5.48 4.31
CA VAL A 175 -3.28 -4.03 4.48
C VAL A 175 -3.65 -3.37 3.18
N SER A 176 -4.48 -2.35 3.25
CA SER A 176 -4.79 -1.48 2.11
C SER A 176 -4.46 -0.04 2.48
N MET A 177 -3.91 0.71 1.54
CA MET A 177 -3.61 2.14 1.71
C MET A 177 -4.35 2.95 0.65
N ILE A 178 -4.94 4.07 1.05
CA ILE A 178 -5.55 5.04 0.13
C ILE A 178 -5.03 6.44 0.41
N SER A 179 -4.46 7.10 -0.60
CA SER A 179 -4.05 8.51 -0.52
C SER A 179 -5.21 9.42 -0.90
N LEU A 180 -5.59 10.31 -0.01
CA LEU A 180 -6.65 11.29 -0.23
C LEU A 180 -6.03 12.58 -0.80
N PRO A 181 -6.48 13.07 -1.98
CA PRO A 181 -5.96 14.31 -2.55
C PRO A 181 -6.26 15.51 -1.66
N ARG A 182 -5.24 16.29 -1.31
CA ARG A 182 -5.37 17.48 -0.45
C ARG A 182 -6.33 18.53 -1.02
N ASP A 183 -6.36 18.68 -2.36
CA ASP A 183 -7.17 19.64 -3.07
C ASP A 183 -8.57 19.09 -3.45
N LEU A 184 -8.96 17.92 -2.93
CA LEU A 184 -10.28 17.39 -3.14
C LEU A 184 -11.32 18.29 -2.48
N TYR A 185 -12.29 18.76 -3.28
CA TYR A 185 -13.33 19.69 -2.84
C TYR A 185 -14.50 18.89 -2.28
N VAL A 186 -14.63 18.93 -0.96
CA VAL A 186 -15.52 18.09 -0.17
C VAL A 186 -16.37 18.92 0.79
N TYR A 187 -17.42 18.32 1.30
CA TYR A 187 -18.18 18.94 2.38
C TYR A 187 -17.45 18.78 3.71
N ILE A 188 -17.12 19.90 4.35
CA ILE A 188 -16.63 19.94 5.73
C ILE A 188 -17.80 20.31 6.64
N PRO A 189 -18.13 19.48 7.66
CA PRO A 189 -19.22 19.77 8.60
C PRO A 189 -19.12 21.15 9.20
N ASN A 190 -20.25 21.83 9.29
CA ASN A 190 -20.37 23.19 9.84
C ASN A 190 -19.65 24.29 9.06
N TRP A 191 -19.04 23.98 7.88
CA TRP A 191 -18.36 24.99 7.04
C TRP A 191 -18.91 25.02 5.61
N GLY A 192 -19.18 23.86 5.01
CA GLY A 192 -19.61 23.75 3.61
C GLY A 192 -18.55 23.12 2.72
N MET A 193 -18.59 23.45 1.42
CA MET A 193 -17.66 22.88 0.43
C MET A 193 -16.31 23.59 0.49
N GLN A 194 -15.26 22.84 0.79
CA GLN A 194 -13.88 23.32 0.91
C GLN A 194 -12.88 22.24 0.46
N ARG A 195 -11.59 22.60 0.37
CA ARG A 195 -10.52 21.61 0.16
C ARG A 195 -10.36 20.73 1.40
N LEU A 196 -10.15 19.44 1.19
CA LEU A 196 -10.03 18.45 2.27
C LEU A 196 -8.93 18.82 3.27
N ASN A 197 -7.78 19.32 2.79
CA ASN A 197 -6.64 19.67 3.64
C ASN A 197 -6.89 20.79 4.64
N GLN A 198 -8.03 21.50 4.55
CA GLN A 198 -8.41 22.54 5.49
C GLN A 198 -9.25 22.03 6.66
N ALA A 199 -9.73 20.78 6.60
CA ALA A 199 -10.65 20.26 7.60
C ALA A 199 -10.02 20.20 9.00
N TYR A 200 -8.74 19.82 9.11
CA TYR A 200 -8.05 19.73 10.40
C TYR A 200 -7.93 21.11 11.05
N TRP A 201 -7.40 22.09 10.33
CA TRP A 201 -7.29 23.45 10.81
C TRP A 201 -8.66 24.01 11.28
N TYR A 202 -9.70 23.81 10.46
CA TYR A 202 -11.02 24.33 10.78
C TYR A 202 -11.57 23.74 12.08
N GLY A 203 -11.36 22.45 12.31
CA GLY A 203 -11.73 21.78 13.56
C GLY A 203 -11.05 22.37 14.79
N GLU A 204 -9.75 22.66 14.69
CA GLU A 204 -8.99 23.35 15.75
C GLU A 204 -9.49 24.77 15.97
N ALA A 205 -9.68 25.54 14.90
CA ALA A 205 -10.07 26.94 14.96
C ALA A 205 -11.45 27.17 15.61
N ILE A 206 -12.40 26.25 15.45
CA ILE A 206 -13.75 26.37 16.03
C ILE A 206 -13.94 25.59 17.33
N GLY A 207 -12.89 24.90 17.81
CA GLY A 207 -12.98 24.04 18.99
C GLY A 207 -13.96 22.87 18.79
N TRP A 208 -13.89 22.20 17.63
CA TRP A 208 -14.70 21.01 17.38
C TRP A 208 -14.44 19.91 18.41
N THR A 209 -15.40 19.02 18.62
CA THR A 209 -15.18 17.84 19.48
C THR A 209 -14.02 17.03 18.94
N ASP A 210 -13.02 16.74 19.76
CA ASP A 210 -11.72 16.13 19.40
C ASP A 210 -10.88 17.00 18.43
N GLY A 211 -11.13 18.32 18.35
CA GLY A 211 -10.33 19.28 17.58
C GLY A 211 -10.27 18.99 16.09
N GLY A 212 -9.11 19.20 15.51
CA GLY A 212 -8.85 18.95 14.08
C GLY A 212 -9.02 17.49 13.67
N TRP A 213 -8.60 16.56 14.54
CA TRP A 213 -8.84 15.14 14.35
C TRP A 213 -10.33 14.81 14.22
N GLY A 214 -11.15 15.30 15.15
CA GLY A 214 -12.60 15.06 15.15
C GLY A 214 -13.27 15.59 13.89
N MET A 215 -12.88 16.78 13.41
CA MET A 215 -13.37 17.36 12.16
C MET A 215 -12.93 16.57 10.93
N MET A 216 -11.65 16.18 10.86
CA MET A 216 -11.10 15.39 9.74
C MET A 216 -11.80 14.03 9.66
N ARG A 217 -11.94 13.31 10.79
CA ARG A 217 -12.67 12.04 10.90
C ARG A 217 -14.11 12.15 10.39
N GLN A 218 -14.80 13.21 10.81
CA GLN A 218 -16.18 13.46 10.40
C GLN A 218 -16.28 13.81 8.91
N THR A 219 -15.33 14.57 8.39
CA THR A 219 -15.25 14.93 6.95
C THR A 219 -15.01 13.68 6.10
N ILE A 220 -14.10 12.80 6.51
CA ILE A 220 -13.82 11.53 5.84
C ILE A 220 -15.05 10.62 5.85
N LEU A 221 -15.69 10.46 7.01
CA LEU A 221 -16.90 9.64 7.11
C LEU A 221 -18.01 10.16 6.19
N TYR A 222 -18.23 11.48 6.16
CA TYR A 222 -19.29 12.08 5.36
C TYR A 222 -19.07 11.89 3.86
N ASN A 223 -17.86 12.17 3.37
CA ASN A 223 -17.61 12.22 1.93
C ASN A 223 -17.19 10.87 1.32
N PHE A 224 -16.65 9.94 2.12
CA PHE A 224 -16.12 8.67 1.65
C PHE A 224 -16.80 7.45 2.28
N GLY A 225 -17.59 7.63 3.34
CA GLY A 225 -18.19 6.51 4.08
C GLY A 225 -17.17 5.66 4.84
N ILE A 226 -15.93 6.15 4.98
CA ILE A 226 -14.85 5.46 5.69
C ILE A 226 -14.84 5.91 7.16
N GLU A 227 -14.94 4.95 8.07
CA GLU A 227 -14.70 5.20 9.49
C GLU A 227 -13.22 5.12 9.78
N THR A 228 -12.64 6.20 10.32
CA THR A 228 -11.26 6.24 10.80
C THR A 228 -11.25 6.12 12.32
N HIS A 229 -10.47 5.18 12.86
CA HIS A 229 -10.45 4.85 14.30
C HIS A 229 -9.39 5.64 15.04
N TYR A 230 -8.22 5.78 14.43
CA TYR A 230 -7.06 6.44 15.00
C TYR A 230 -6.38 7.32 13.97
N TYR A 231 -5.48 8.19 14.45
CA TYR A 231 -4.59 8.96 13.58
C TYR A 231 -3.15 8.92 14.09
N ALA A 232 -2.23 9.18 13.17
CA ALA A 232 -0.84 9.51 13.45
C ALA A 232 -0.45 10.71 12.58
N MET A 233 0.09 11.75 13.20
CA MET A 233 0.46 13.00 12.53
C MET A 233 1.93 13.29 12.79
N VAL A 234 2.63 13.66 11.73
CA VAL A 234 4.08 13.94 11.74
C VAL A 234 4.37 15.18 10.92
N ASP A 235 5.30 16.00 11.38
CA ASP A 235 5.89 17.10 10.62
C ASP A 235 7.09 16.63 9.79
N PHE A 236 7.75 17.54 9.09
CA PHE A 236 8.89 17.21 8.24
C PHE A 236 10.09 16.71 9.05
N ASP A 237 10.43 17.40 10.14
CA ASP A 237 11.53 17.01 11.01
C ASP A 237 11.33 15.60 11.59
N GLY A 238 10.11 15.34 12.09
CA GLY A 238 9.74 14.04 12.60
C GLY A 238 9.75 12.93 11.52
N PHE A 239 9.40 13.25 10.28
CA PHE A 239 9.51 12.29 9.18
C PHE A 239 10.97 11.94 8.90
N GLU A 240 11.87 12.92 8.84
CA GLU A 240 13.31 12.71 8.65
C GLU A 240 13.90 11.88 9.78
N GLU A 241 13.58 12.22 11.05
CA GLU A 241 14.00 11.44 12.21
C GLU A 241 13.54 9.98 12.14
N ILE A 242 12.34 9.73 11.64
CA ILE A 242 11.79 8.37 11.44
C ILE A 242 12.63 7.59 10.42
N VAL A 243 12.92 8.18 9.28
CA VAL A 243 13.70 7.53 8.22
C VAL A 243 15.12 7.26 8.67
N ASP A 244 15.77 8.23 9.33
CA ASP A 244 17.14 8.09 9.84
C ASP A 244 17.23 7.03 10.95
N ALA A 245 16.20 6.92 11.79
CA ALA A 245 16.16 5.96 12.88
C ALA A 245 16.15 4.50 12.39
N VAL A 246 15.57 4.23 11.22
CA VAL A 246 15.61 2.89 10.60
C VAL A 246 16.89 2.65 9.79
N GLY A 247 17.78 3.65 9.71
CA GLY A 247 19.03 3.58 8.95
C GLY A 247 18.89 3.98 7.49
N GLY A 248 17.86 4.77 7.15
CA GLY A 248 17.48 5.13 5.79
C GLY A 248 16.54 4.11 5.14
N VAL A 249 16.04 4.44 3.96
CA VAL A 249 15.12 3.60 3.19
C VAL A 249 15.66 3.32 1.79
N THR A 250 15.41 2.13 1.28
CA THR A 250 15.77 1.76 -0.09
C THR A 250 14.52 1.84 -0.97
N ILE A 251 14.58 2.68 -2.00
CA ILE A 251 13.47 2.97 -2.90
C ILE A 251 13.84 2.54 -4.33
N ALA A 252 12.96 1.76 -4.94
CA ALA A 252 13.01 1.47 -6.36
C ALA A 252 12.30 2.61 -7.13
N VAL A 253 13.07 3.59 -7.59
CA VAL A 253 12.57 4.73 -8.36
C VAL A 253 12.26 4.27 -9.78
N ASP A 254 11.01 4.33 -10.18
CA ASP A 254 10.53 3.81 -11.47
C ASP A 254 10.40 4.88 -12.56
N CYS A 255 10.42 6.17 -12.20
CA CYS A 255 10.46 7.31 -13.10
C CYS A 255 11.44 8.35 -12.58
N PRO A 256 12.23 9.01 -13.43
CA PRO A 256 13.10 10.07 -12.98
C PRO A 256 12.28 11.20 -12.36
N ILE A 257 12.70 11.67 -11.20
CA ILE A 257 12.06 12.77 -10.47
C ILE A 257 12.97 13.98 -10.52
N LEU A 258 12.42 15.12 -10.96
CA LEU A 258 13.07 16.42 -10.97
C LEU A 258 12.31 17.36 -10.06
N ASP A 259 13.02 18.06 -9.18
CA ASP A 259 12.48 19.22 -8.46
C ASP A 259 13.63 20.12 -7.97
N ASP A 260 13.28 21.30 -7.46
CA ASP A 260 14.21 22.16 -6.77
C ASP A 260 14.67 21.54 -5.46
N ILE A 261 15.95 21.72 -5.13
CA ILE A 261 16.52 21.43 -3.82
C ILE A 261 17.20 22.69 -3.30
N CYS A 262 16.93 23.03 -2.06
CA CYS A 262 17.64 24.10 -1.40
C CYS A 262 19.09 23.65 -1.10
N VAL A 263 20.09 24.45 -1.49
CA VAL A 263 21.51 24.12 -1.35
C VAL A 263 22.25 25.03 -0.39
N GLU A 264 21.75 26.25 -0.15
CA GLU A 264 22.35 27.21 0.77
C GLU A 264 21.27 28.06 1.47
N ASN A 265 21.51 28.40 2.72
CA ASN A 265 20.66 29.23 3.57
C ASN A 265 19.24 28.69 3.80
N CYS A 266 19.06 27.38 3.77
CA CYS A 266 17.75 26.73 3.79
C CYS A 266 17.00 26.94 5.10
N ASP A 267 17.71 27.05 6.24
CA ASP A 267 17.16 27.06 7.59
C ASP A 267 17.54 28.30 8.42
N ASP A 268 18.01 29.36 7.78
CA ASP A 268 18.44 30.57 8.52
C ASP A 268 17.27 31.48 8.95
N GLY A 269 16.06 31.15 8.59
CA GLY A 269 14.83 31.88 8.95
C GLY A 269 14.65 33.19 8.19
N ILE A 270 15.46 33.46 7.16
CA ILE A 270 15.40 34.68 6.34
C ILE A 270 14.80 34.34 4.98
N ALA A 271 13.50 34.47 4.85
CA ALA A 271 12.81 34.17 3.60
C ALA A 271 13.36 34.97 2.43
N GLY A 272 13.70 34.29 1.33
CA GLY A 272 14.13 34.88 0.06
C GLY A 272 15.64 35.02 -0.09
N ASN A 273 16.46 34.46 0.80
CA ASN A 273 17.91 34.36 0.63
C ASN A 273 18.39 32.93 0.35
N GLU A 274 17.47 31.96 0.30
CA GLU A 274 17.76 30.58 -0.03
C GLU A 274 18.29 30.46 -1.47
N THR A 275 19.28 29.61 -1.65
CA THR A 275 19.79 29.22 -2.97
C THR A 275 19.22 27.87 -3.35
N TRP A 276 18.59 27.82 -4.51
CA TRP A 276 17.95 26.63 -5.05
C TRP A 276 18.70 26.09 -6.26
N ASP A 277 18.79 24.79 -6.40
CA ASP A 277 19.35 24.10 -7.55
C ASP A 277 18.41 22.99 -8.00
N LYS A 278 18.61 22.44 -9.19
CA LYS A 278 17.82 21.31 -9.71
C LYS A 278 18.46 19.98 -9.29
N LYS A 279 17.66 19.14 -8.64
CA LYS A 279 18.02 17.76 -8.31
C LYS A 279 17.22 16.82 -9.20
N VAL A 280 17.88 15.80 -9.74
CA VAL A 280 17.26 14.69 -10.46
C VAL A 280 17.62 13.40 -9.73
N ILE A 281 16.63 12.57 -9.47
CA ILE A 281 16.83 11.17 -9.09
C ILE A 281 16.40 10.32 -10.28
N ASP A 282 17.32 9.56 -10.85
CA ASP A 282 17.09 8.71 -12.01
C ASP A 282 16.37 7.41 -11.66
N VAL A 283 15.90 6.68 -12.68
CA VAL A 283 15.38 5.31 -12.52
C VAL A 283 16.46 4.41 -11.92
N GLY A 284 16.11 3.64 -10.91
CA GLY A 284 17.05 2.73 -10.25
C GLY A 284 16.71 2.51 -8.79
N VAL A 285 17.63 1.87 -8.09
CA VAL A 285 17.52 1.59 -6.66
C VAL A 285 18.36 2.61 -5.88
N HIS A 286 17.70 3.39 -5.05
CA HIS A 286 18.33 4.47 -4.27
C HIS A 286 18.16 4.20 -2.79
N HIS A 287 19.24 4.39 -2.03
CA HIS A 287 19.19 4.39 -0.56
C HIS A 287 19.14 5.85 -0.10
N MET A 288 18.04 6.24 0.52
CA MET A 288 17.74 7.62 0.91
C MET A 288 17.79 7.75 2.43
N ASP A 289 18.45 8.78 2.94
CA ASP A 289 18.30 9.25 4.32
C ASP A 289 17.01 10.07 4.50
N GLY A 290 16.81 10.65 5.69
CA GLY A 290 15.60 11.41 6.01
C GLY A 290 15.35 12.59 5.08
N ASP A 291 16.38 13.41 4.85
CA ASP A 291 16.30 14.60 3.98
C ASP A 291 15.97 14.22 2.52
N GLU A 292 16.68 13.24 1.97
CA GLU A 292 16.43 12.79 0.60
C GLU A 292 15.06 12.12 0.44
N ALA A 293 14.62 11.34 1.41
CA ALA A 293 13.30 10.72 1.43
C ALA A 293 12.18 11.78 1.53
N LEU A 294 12.37 12.82 2.35
CA LEU A 294 11.44 13.93 2.44
C LEU A 294 11.37 14.72 1.13
N TRP A 295 12.51 15.02 0.50
CA TRP A 295 12.55 15.65 -0.81
C TRP A 295 11.80 14.80 -1.85
N TYR A 296 12.03 13.49 -1.89
CA TYR A 296 11.34 12.55 -2.78
C TYR A 296 9.83 12.52 -2.54
N ALA A 297 9.40 12.56 -1.27
CA ALA A 297 7.98 12.59 -0.89
C ALA A 297 7.24 13.87 -1.31
N ARG A 298 7.96 15.00 -1.45
CA ARG A 298 7.41 16.32 -1.71
C ARG A 298 7.47 16.75 -3.17
N SER A 299 8.44 16.24 -3.92
CA SER A 299 8.75 16.64 -5.30
C SER A 299 7.54 16.57 -6.24
N ARG A 300 7.36 17.58 -7.12
CA ARG A 300 6.20 17.71 -8.02
C ARG A 300 6.51 18.32 -9.38
N GLU A 301 7.68 18.88 -9.63
CA GLU A 301 7.92 19.75 -10.78
C GLU A 301 7.65 19.02 -12.12
N ASN A 302 8.14 17.79 -12.26
CA ASN A 302 7.91 16.98 -13.47
C ASN A 302 6.83 15.91 -13.30
N THR A 303 6.06 15.95 -12.20
CA THR A 303 4.99 14.98 -11.90
C THR A 303 3.71 15.69 -11.47
N ILE A 304 2.64 14.94 -11.27
CA ILE A 304 1.38 15.45 -10.74
C ILE A 304 1.19 15.07 -9.27
N ASP A 305 0.28 15.77 -8.60
CA ASP A 305 -0.03 15.54 -7.19
C ASP A 305 -0.46 14.10 -6.86
N PHE A 306 -1.11 13.41 -7.78
CA PHE A 306 -1.48 12.00 -7.61
C PHE A 306 -0.25 11.06 -7.58
N ASP A 307 0.79 11.37 -8.33
CA ASP A 307 2.06 10.65 -8.32
C ASP A 307 2.81 10.83 -6.99
N ARG A 308 2.70 12.02 -6.39
CA ARG A 308 3.22 12.28 -5.04
C ARG A 308 2.60 11.32 -4.02
N GLY A 309 1.27 11.15 -4.03
CA GLY A 309 0.58 10.20 -3.15
C GLY A 309 1.09 8.77 -3.29
N ARG A 310 1.45 8.35 -4.51
CA ARG A 310 2.06 7.05 -4.75
C ARG A 310 3.45 6.95 -4.12
N ARG A 311 4.33 7.93 -4.33
CA ARG A 311 5.67 7.95 -3.73
C ARG A 311 5.61 7.94 -2.20
N GLN A 312 4.66 8.64 -1.61
CA GLN A 312 4.44 8.61 -0.16
C GLN A 312 4.05 7.21 0.34
N GLN A 313 3.18 6.48 -0.36
CA GLN A 313 2.88 5.09 -0.03
C GLN A 313 4.10 4.18 -0.23
N GLN A 314 4.92 4.42 -1.25
CA GLN A 314 6.17 3.68 -1.49
C GLN A 314 7.16 3.88 -0.32
N LEU A 315 7.31 5.11 0.15
CA LEU A 315 8.12 5.41 1.35
C LEU A 315 7.59 4.70 2.60
N LEU A 316 6.28 4.68 2.83
CA LEU A 316 5.69 3.95 3.96
C LEU A 316 6.02 2.45 3.91
N ARG A 317 5.93 1.83 2.73
CA ARG A 317 6.32 0.43 2.53
C ARG A 317 7.82 0.21 2.79
N ALA A 318 8.67 1.13 2.34
CA ALA A 318 10.11 1.05 2.54
C ALA A 318 10.50 1.25 4.01
N ILE A 319 9.87 2.17 4.73
CA ILE A 319 10.04 2.34 6.18
C ILE A 319 9.63 1.07 6.93
N TRP A 320 8.47 0.47 6.57
CA TRP A 320 8.05 -0.80 7.15
C TRP A 320 9.07 -1.91 6.89
N ALA A 321 9.56 -2.07 5.66
CA ALA A 321 10.55 -3.09 5.31
C ALA A 321 11.86 -2.89 6.08
N ALA A 322 12.41 -1.66 6.09
CA ALA A 322 13.61 -1.32 6.84
C ALA A 322 13.45 -1.58 8.34
N SER A 323 12.29 -1.24 8.90
CA SER A 323 11.97 -1.45 10.31
C SER A 323 11.89 -2.93 10.69
N ARG A 324 11.29 -3.75 9.80
CA ARG A 324 11.24 -5.21 9.97
C ARG A 324 12.63 -5.81 9.93
N ASP A 325 13.43 -5.45 8.94
CA ASP A 325 14.76 -6.01 8.71
C ASP A 325 15.77 -5.58 9.80
N ALA A 326 15.63 -4.38 10.35
CA ALA A 326 16.37 -3.91 11.51
C ALA A 326 15.89 -4.52 12.85
N GLY A 327 14.80 -5.30 12.85
CA GLY A 327 14.21 -5.89 14.06
C GLY A 327 13.57 -4.88 15.02
N ILE A 328 13.38 -3.63 14.58
CA ILE A 328 12.83 -2.55 15.39
C ILE A 328 11.37 -2.83 15.74
N ILE A 329 10.61 -3.48 14.84
CA ILE A 329 9.21 -3.85 15.07
C ILE A 329 9.06 -4.61 16.40
N THR A 330 9.96 -5.49 16.76
CA THR A 330 9.90 -6.27 18.00
C THR A 330 10.23 -5.46 19.26
N GLN A 331 10.88 -4.31 19.10
CA GLN A 331 11.28 -3.41 20.19
C GLN A 331 10.25 -2.30 20.44
N LEU A 332 9.15 -2.30 19.69
CA LEU A 332 8.12 -1.26 19.77
C LEU A 332 7.66 -0.92 21.20
N PRO A 333 7.38 -1.89 22.09
CA PRO A 333 6.96 -1.54 23.46
C PRO A 333 7.98 -0.72 24.23
N ASP A 334 9.27 -0.98 24.01
CA ASP A 334 10.37 -0.28 24.69
C ASP A 334 10.64 1.11 24.08
N LEU A 335 10.22 1.31 22.84
CA LEU A 335 10.47 2.51 22.05
C LEU A 335 9.27 3.46 21.98
N TRP A 336 8.13 3.05 22.58
CA TRP A 336 6.85 3.74 22.46
C TRP A 336 6.89 5.20 22.88
N ASP A 337 7.47 5.49 24.05
CA ASP A 337 7.54 6.86 24.57
C ASP A 337 8.39 7.78 23.68
N GLN A 338 9.44 7.24 23.07
CA GLN A 338 10.28 8.00 22.15
C GLN A 338 9.56 8.28 20.84
N MET A 339 8.80 7.31 20.32
CA MET A 339 7.99 7.48 19.12
C MET A 339 6.91 8.55 19.29
N THR A 340 6.20 8.51 20.41
CA THR A 340 5.14 9.48 20.69
C THR A 340 5.66 10.88 21.00
N SER A 341 6.97 11.07 21.14
CA SER A 341 7.58 12.41 21.19
C SER A 341 7.74 13.05 19.79
N VAL A 342 7.75 12.24 18.73
CA VAL A 342 7.92 12.68 17.33
C VAL A 342 6.59 12.60 16.56
N VAL A 343 5.77 11.60 16.85
CA VAL A 343 4.48 11.38 16.19
C VAL A 343 3.33 11.72 17.13
N GLN A 344 2.54 12.72 16.79
CA GLN A 344 1.30 12.99 17.51
C GLN A 344 0.23 11.96 17.14
N THR A 345 -0.32 11.24 18.14
CA THR A 345 -1.29 10.19 17.88
C THR A 345 -2.24 9.93 19.04
N ASN A 346 -3.41 9.37 18.72
CA ASN A 346 -4.33 8.78 19.70
C ASN A 346 -4.34 7.24 19.63
N PHE A 347 -3.46 6.63 18.84
CA PHE A 347 -3.35 5.17 18.72
C PHE A 347 -2.64 4.62 19.96
N PRO A 348 -3.28 3.79 20.79
CA PRO A 348 -2.67 3.34 22.03
C PRO A 348 -1.76 2.12 21.81
N LEU A 349 -0.73 1.98 22.65
CA LEU A 349 0.17 0.82 22.62
C LEU A 349 -0.58 -0.51 22.75
N THR A 350 -1.66 -0.55 23.52
CA THR A 350 -2.50 -1.74 23.70
C THR A 350 -3.17 -2.24 22.43
N GLU A 351 -3.45 -1.35 21.48
CA GLU A 351 -3.96 -1.70 20.15
C GLU A 351 -2.82 -1.98 19.18
N ALA A 352 -1.68 -1.40 19.44
CA ALA A 352 -0.48 -1.57 18.65
C ALA A 352 0.12 -2.98 18.86
N ILE A 353 0.35 -3.47 20.06
CA ILE A 353 0.96 -4.77 20.37
C ILE A 353 0.29 -5.96 19.64
N PRO A 354 -1.03 -6.12 19.57
CA PRO A 354 -1.66 -7.23 18.85
C PRO A 354 -1.44 -7.27 17.33
N LEU A 355 -0.98 -6.17 16.72
CA LEU A 355 -0.74 -6.12 15.28
C LEU A 355 0.68 -6.58 14.89
N ILE A 356 1.58 -6.81 15.81
CA ILE A 356 2.97 -7.20 15.60
C ILE A 356 3.12 -8.52 14.79
N PRO A 357 2.33 -9.62 14.97
CA PRO A 357 2.41 -10.79 14.11
C PRO A 357 2.14 -10.49 12.65
N LEU A 358 1.12 -9.67 12.43
CA LEU A 358 0.76 -9.28 11.08
C LEU A 358 1.94 -8.56 10.40
N ALA A 359 2.54 -7.57 11.06
CA ALA A 359 3.60 -6.77 10.46
C ALA A 359 4.86 -7.56 10.11
N LEU A 360 5.22 -8.57 10.90
CA LEU A 360 6.36 -9.43 10.59
C LEU A 360 6.05 -10.46 9.49
N SER A 361 4.79 -10.89 9.40
CA SER A 361 4.35 -11.89 8.41
C SER A 361 3.80 -11.29 7.12
N LEU A 362 3.62 -9.96 7.07
CA LEU A 362 3.08 -9.28 5.91
C LEU A 362 4.03 -9.41 4.71
N GLU A 363 3.48 -9.86 3.59
CA GLU A 363 4.18 -9.92 2.32
C GLU A 363 3.93 -8.65 1.51
N PRO A 364 4.87 -8.19 0.67
CA PRO A 364 4.68 -6.99 -0.15
C PRO A 364 3.42 -7.00 -1.02
N ASN A 365 3.04 -8.16 -1.55
CA ASN A 365 1.83 -8.36 -2.35
C ASN A 365 0.54 -8.43 -1.52
N SER A 366 0.64 -8.49 -0.18
CA SER A 366 -0.50 -8.37 0.75
C SER A 366 -0.80 -6.93 1.15
N ILE A 367 -0.06 -5.97 0.57
CA ILE A 367 -0.28 -4.53 0.74
C ILE A 367 -0.88 -3.98 -0.54
N GLU A 368 -2.15 -3.62 -0.52
CA GLU A 368 -2.81 -2.95 -1.64
C GLU A 368 -2.66 -1.44 -1.56
N ASN A 369 -2.47 -0.82 -2.74
CA ASN A 369 -2.23 0.60 -2.87
C ASN A 369 -3.33 1.22 -3.73
N HIS A 370 -4.03 2.22 -3.18
CA HIS A 370 -5.11 2.92 -3.85
C HIS A 370 -4.79 4.42 -3.91
N PHE A 371 -5.01 5.02 -5.06
CA PHE A 371 -4.81 6.45 -5.27
C PHE A 371 -5.76 6.98 -6.32
N PHE A 372 -6.12 8.24 -6.20
CA PHE A 372 -6.98 8.91 -7.15
C PHE A 372 -6.22 9.16 -8.45
N ARG A 373 -6.94 9.15 -9.56
CA ARG A 373 -6.43 9.49 -10.91
C ARG A 373 -7.30 10.59 -11.51
N LYS A 374 -6.63 11.54 -12.14
CA LYS A 374 -7.31 12.62 -12.85
C LYS A 374 -8.15 12.05 -14.00
N ASN A 375 -9.37 12.55 -14.15
CA ASN A 375 -10.37 12.12 -15.14
C ASN A 375 -10.85 10.66 -15.00
N VAL A 376 -10.57 10.01 -13.88
CA VAL A 376 -11.09 8.67 -13.53
C VAL A 376 -11.86 8.75 -12.22
N GLU A 377 -11.22 9.09 -11.12
CA GLU A 377 -11.87 9.27 -9.82
C GLU A 377 -12.21 10.73 -9.55
N THR A 378 -11.47 11.67 -10.17
CA THR A 378 -11.67 13.12 -9.99
C THR A 378 -11.63 13.88 -11.31
N VAL A 379 -12.22 15.07 -11.31
CA VAL A 379 -12.12 16.07 -12.38
C VAL A 379 -11.66 17.41 -11.80
N ALA A 380 -10.80 18.10 -12.55
CA ALA A 380 -10.35 19.44 -12.16
C ALA A 380 -11.48 20.45 -12.30
N TRP A 381 -11.60 21.36 -11.34
CA TRP A 381 -12.60 22.42 -11.32
C TRP A 381 -12.04 23.66 -10.58
N SER A 382 -12.70 24.80 -10.75
CA SER A 382 -12.34 26.03 -10.04
C SER A 382 -13.60 26.73 -9.53
N PRO A 383 -13.73 26.95 -8.21
CA PRO A 383 -14.87 27.65 -7.62
C PRO A 383 -14.92 29.14 -7.93
N ASP A 384 -13.77 29.74 -8.19
CA ASP A 384 -13.61 31.19 -8.35
C ASP A 384 -12.86 31.59 -9.63
N GLY A 385 -12.50 30.62 -10.48
CA GLY A 385 -11.71 30.82 -11.70
C GLY A 385 -10.20 30.96 -11.45
N VAL A 386 -9.75 30.94 -10.21
CA VAL A 386 -8.34 31.06 -9.79
C VAL A 386 -7.88 29.84 -9.00
N THR A 387 -8.68 29.40 -8.02
CA THR A 387 -8.36 28.26 -7.16
C THR A 387 -8.61 26.95 -7.90
N ASN A 388 -7.59 26.13 -8.06
CA ASN A 388 -7.74 24.80 -8.63
C ASN A 388 -8.11 23.79 -7.53
N VAL A 389 -9.17 23.03 -7.77
CA VAL A 389 -9.62 21.95 -6.88
C VAL A 389 -9.97 20.69 -7.70
N GLN A 390 -10.11 19.58 -7.03
CA GLN A 390 -10.57 18.33 -7.61
C GLN A 390 -12.00 18.03 -7.15
N LEU A 391 -12.91 17.74 -8.06
CA LEU A 391 -14.24 17.24 -7.74
C LEU A 391 -14.29 15.73 -7.92
N PRO A 392 -15.12 14.99 -7.15
CA PRO A 392 -15.43 13.60 -7.47
C PRO A 392 -15.95 13.47 -8.91
N HIS A 393 -15.46 12.47 -9.65
CA HIS A 393 -15.93 12.23 -11.01
C HIS A 393 -17.41 11.80 -10.99
N PRO A 394 -18.27 12.39 -11.86
CA PRO A 394 -19.71 12.19 -11.79
C PRO A 394 -20.18 10.77 -12.13
N ASP A 395 -19.34 9.92 -12.71
CA ASP A 395 -19.65 8.52 -13.00
C ASP A 395 -19.48 7.57 -11.79
N GLY A 396 -19.16 8.11 -10.60
CA GLY A 396 -18.96 7.33 -9.39
C GLY A 396 -17.56 6.71 -9.27
N GLY A 397 -16.56 7.20 -10.00
CA GLY A 397 -15.17 6.70 -9.94
C GLY A 397 -14.61 6.70 -8.52
N MET A 398 -14.81 7.78 -7.78
CA MET A 398 -14.40 7.88 -6.37
C MET A 398 -15.06 6.80 -5.50
N GLN A 399 -16.35 6.56 -5.65
CA GLN A 399 -17.06 5.55 -4.87
C GLN A 399 -16.48 4.15 -5.13
N ARG A 400 -16.28 3.79 -6.40
CA ARG A 400 -15.67 2.49 -6.77
C ARG A 400 -14.27 2.33 -6.20
N LEU A 401 -13.46 3.40 -6.18
CA LEU A 401 -12.12 3.37 -5.58
C LEU A 401 -12.20 3.06 -4.08
N VAL A 402 -13.11 3.72 -3.36
CA VAL A 402 -13.29 3.50 -1.91
C VAL A 402 -13.84 2.10 -1.62
N GLU A 403 -14.78 1.59 -2.43
CA GLU A 403 -15.29 0.23 -2.31
C GLU A 403 -14.17 -0.80 -2.51
N ASN A 404 -13.31 -0.59 -3.51
CA ASN A 404 -12.13 -1.44 -3.73
C ASN A 404 -11.14 -1.37 -2.57
N PHE A 405 -10.86 -0.18 -2.04
CA PHE A 405 -9.98 0.02 -0.89
C PHE A 405 -10.44 -0.76 0.36
N LEU A 406 -11.74 -0.83 0.60
CA LEU A 406 -12.31 -1.55 1.74
C LEU A 406 -12.47 -3.05 1.48
N SER A 407 -12.31 -3.50 0.23
CA SER A 407 -12.38 -4.92 -0.13
C SER A 407 -11.04 -5.59 0.15
N PRO A 408 -11.03 -6.78 0.76
CA PRO A 408 -9.76 -7.45 1.03
C PRO A 408 -9.08 -7.90 -0.28
N PRO A 409 -7.75 -7.89 -0.34
CA PRO A 409 -6.97 -8.35 -1.49
C PRO A 409 -7.26 -9.79 -1.92
N THR A 410 -7.82 -10.62 -1.03
CA THR A 410 -8.22 -12.00 -1.33
C THR A 410 -9.23 -12.12 -2.47
N HIS A 411 -9.92 -11.02 -2.82
CA HIS A 411 -10.79 -10.95 -3.99
C HIS A 411 -10.03 -10.60 -5.27
N ASN A 412 -8.77 -10.18 -5.18
CA ASN A 412 -7.93 -9.95 -6.36
C ASN A 412 -7.56 -11.30 -7.00
N ARG A 413 -7.92 -11.45 -8.28
CA ARG A 413 -7.63 -12.67 -9.04
C ARG A 413 -6.13 -12.97 -9.12
N LEU A 414 -5.28 -11.96 -9.21
CA LEU A 414 -3.82 -12.11 -9.28
C LEU A 414 -3.27 -12.72 -7.98
N VAL A 415 -3.77 -12.26 -6.83
CA VAL A 415 -3.42 -12.84 -5.52
C VAL A 415 -3.90 -14.29 -5.41
N LEU A 416 -5.10 -14.60 -5.91
CA LEU A 416 -5.63 -15.96 -5.91
C LEU A 416 -4.83 -16.91 -6.82
N GLU A 417 -4.33 -16.44 -7.96
CA GLU A 417 -3.48 -17.24 -8.84
C GLU A 417 -2.08 -17.48 -8.24
N ASN A 418 -1.61 -16.61 -7.34
CA ASN A 418 -0.31 -16.67 -6.66
C ASN A 418 0.82 -17.10 -7.61
N ALA A 419 0.96 -16.36 -8.71
CA ALA A 419 1.96 -16.64 -9.73
C ALA A 419 3.38 -16.36 -9.21
N ARG A 420 4.25 -17.36 -9.26
CA ARG A 420 5.67 -17.22 -8.91
C ARG A 420 6.41 -16.70 -10.14
N ILE A 421 7.05 -15.56 -9.99
CA ILE A 421 7.66 -14.82 -11.10
C ILE A 421 9.10 -14.50 -10.76
N ASP A 422 10.05 -14.94 -11.58
CA ASP A 422 11.42 -14.50 -11.50
C ASP A 422 11.68 -13.43 -12.57
N ILE A 423 12.32 -12.32 -12.14
CA ILE A 423 12.65 -11.19 -13.00
C ILE A 423 14.16 -11.08 -13.10
N TRP A 424 14.69 -11.27 -14.30
CA TRP A 424 16.09 -11.16 -14.63
C TRP A 424 16.38 -9.82 -15.32
N ASN A 425 17.46 -9.19 -14.96
CA ASN A 425 17.95 -8.00 -15.66
C ASN A 425 18.83 -8.41 -16.86
N GLY A 426 18.28 -8.32 -18.06
CA GLY A 426 18.97 -8.56 -19.33
C GLY A 426 19.58 -7.28 -19.93
N THR A 427 19.87 -6.25 -19.11
CA THR A 427 20.44 -4.98 -19.56
C THR A 427 21.67 -4.60 -18.74
N GLU A 428 22.36 -3.53 -19.14
CA GLU A 428 23.47 -2.95 -18.38
C GLU A 428 23.01 -1.96 -17.28
N ASN A 429 21.70 -1.67 -17.19
CA ASN A 429 21.17 -0.77 -16.17
C ASN A 429 21.06 -1.49 -14.83
N ASP A 430 21.76 -0.98 -13.82
CA ASP A 430 21.80 -1.59 -12.49
C ASP A 430 20.43 -1.57 -11.79
N GLY A 431 20.07 -2.69 -11.13
CA GLY A 431 18.86 -2.80 -10.30
C GLY A 431 17.52 -2.77 -11.05
N TRP A 432 17.49 -2.90 -12.38
CA TRP A 432 16.23 -2.88 -13.13
C TRP A 432 15.32 -4.07 -12.82
N ASP A 433 15.85 -5.22 -12.47
CA ASP A 433 15.08 -6.35 -11.93
C ASP A 433 14.35 -5.97 -10.64
N ILE A 434 15.00 -5.21 -9.75
CA ILE A 434 14.39 -4.73 -8.50
C ILE A 434 13.29 -3.69 -8.79
N VAL A 435 13.54 -2.75 -9.73
CA VAL A 435 12.54 -1.75 -10.15
C VAL A 435 11.30 -2.41 -10.74
N ALA A 436 11.49 -3.41 -11.60
CA ALA A 436 10.38 -4.16 -12.18
C ALA A 436 9.63 -5.00 -11.15
N THR A 437 10.36 -5.59 -10.19
CA THR A 437 9.81 -6.33 -9.07
C THR A 437 8.91 -5.44 -8.21
N ASP A 438 9.39 -4.27 -7.78
CA ASP A 438 8.58 -3.33 -6.99
C ASP A 438 7.32 -2.93 -7.76
N ARG A 439 7.46 -2.60 -9.05
CA ARG A 439 6.33 -2.23 -9.89
C ARG A 439 5.27 -3.33 -9.99
N LEU A 440 5.65 -4.58 -10.21
CA LEU A 440 4.70 -5.69 -10.31
C LEU A 440 4.07 -6.03 -8.96
N ALA A 441 4.81 -5.85 -7.85
CA ALA A 441 4.26 -6.02 -6.52
C ALA A 441 3.14 -4.99 -6.22
N TRP A 442 3.20 -3.78 -6.80
CA TRP A 442 2.11 -2.80 -6.71
C TRP A 442 0.81 -3.26 -7.37
N GLU A 443 0.91 -4.11 -8.38
CA GLU A 443 -0.24 -4.67 -9.10
C GLU A 443 -0.77 -5.96 -8.47
N GLY A 444 -0.18 -6.39 -7.34
CA GLY A 444 -0.61 -7.56 -6.57
C GLY A 444 0.08 -8.87 -6.95
N PHE A 445 1.12 -8.83 -7.79
CA PHE A 445 1.95 -10.01 -8.04
C PHE A 445 2.93 -10.29 -6.90
N ALA A 446 3.47 -11.51 -6.86
CA ALA A 446 4.55 -11.94 -5.98
C ALA A 446 5.85 -12.17 -6.79
N PRO A 447 6.46 -11.12 -7.34
CA PRO A 447 7.67 -11.24 -8.14
C PRO A 447 8.90 -11.36 -7.24
N HIS A 448 9.95 -11.98 -7.79
CA HIS A 448 11.26 -12.12 -7.16
C HIS A 448 12.34 -11.54 -8.08
N PRO A 449 13.22 -10.63 -7.60
CA PRO A 449 14.35 -10.13 -8.38
C PRO A 449 15.42 -11.22 -8.44
N ALA A 450 15.70 -11.72 -9.64
CA ALA A 450 16.61 -12.84 -9.84
C ALA A 450 18.06 -12.40 -10.16
N GLY A 451 18.29 -11.08 -10.31
CA GLY A 451 19.59 -10.51 -10.62
C GLY A 451 19.87 -10.39 -12.11
N LEU A 452 21.17 -10.38 -12.47
CA LEU A 452 21.58 -10.26 -13.86
C LEU A 452 21.32 -11.56 -14.64
N ALA A 453 20.76 -11.44 -15.85
CA ALA A 453 20.63 -12.53 -16.79
C ALA A 453 22.01 -13.00 -17.29
N ALA A 454 22.07 -14.19 -17.89
CA ALA A 454 23.31 -14.72 -18.45
C ALA A 454 23.90 -13.85 -19.57
N GLN A 455 23.07 -13.01 -20.19
CA GLN A 455 23.42 -12.00 -21.18
C GLN A 455 22.74 -10.70 -20.79
N THR A 456 23.37 -9.55 -21.07
CA THR A 456 22.86 -8.21 -20.70
C THR A 456 22.64 -7.31 -21.93
N ASP A 457 22.49 -7.91 -23.10
CA ASP A 457 22.27 -7.24 -24.37
C ASP A 457 20.90 -7.54 -24.99
N TYR A 458 19.91 -7.91 -24.17
CA TYR A 458 18.55 -8.10 -24.63
C TYR A 458 17.96 -6.77 -25.14
N ALA A 459 17.56 -6.75 -26.41
CA ALA A 459 16.92 -5.58 -27.01
C ALA A 459 15.47 -5.42 -26.53
N ASP A 460 14.74 -6.53 -26.42
CA ASP A 460 13.34 -6.57 -26.03
C ASP A 460 13.15 -7.42 -24.76
N THR A 461 12.22 -7.02 -23.92
CA THR A 461 11.75 -7.81 -22.77
C THR A 461 11.04 -9.06 -23.26
N VAL A 462 11.37 -10.21 -22.68
CA VAL A 462 10.80 -11.52 -23.01
C VAL A 462 10.19 -12.18 -21.79
N ILE A 463 9.20 -13.04 -21.99
CA ILE A 463 8.57 -13.84 -20.94
C ILE A 463 8.46 -15.30 -21.35
N TYR A 464 8.88 -16.20 -20.48
CA TYR A 464 8.69 -17.64 -20.58
C TYR A 464 7.51 -18.06 -19.70
N ASP A 465 6.53 -18.73 -20.29
CA ASP A 465 5.35 -19.28 -19.59
C ASP A 465 5.51 -20.78 -19.37
N TYR A 466 5.88 -21.17 -18.15
CA TYR A 466 5.99 -22.56 -17.73
C TYR A 466 4.66 -23.17 -17.29
N THR A 467 3.57 -22.39 -17.28
CA THR A 467 2.27 -22.81 -16.74
C THR A 467 1.43 -23.63 -17.72
N GLY A 468 1.72 -23.54 -19.00
CA GLY A 468 0.88 -24.14 -20.04
C GLY A 468 -0.53 -23.52 -20.07
N ASN A 469 -0.63 -22.21 -19.90
CA ASN A 469 -1.87 -21.40 -19.84
C ASN A 469 -2.77 -21.68 -18.62
N THR A 470 -2.30 -22.37 -17.59
CA THR A 470 -3.11 -22.57 -16.37
C THR A 470 -3.24 -21.29 -15.53
N LYS A 471 -2.39 -20.29 -15.78
CA LYS A 471 -2.41 -18.95 -15.19
C LYS A 471 -2.50 -17.85 -16.27
N GLY A 472 -3.40 -18.04 -17.23
CA GLY A 472 -3.48 -17.17 -18.42
C GLY A 472 -3.90 -15.73 -18.12
N SER A 473 -4.61 -15.44 -17.02
CA SER A 473 -4.90 -14.07 -16.61
C SER A 473 -3.65 -13.35 -16.11
N SER A 474 -2.83 -14.01 -15.27
CA SER A 474 -1.54 -13.45 -14.84
C SER A 474 -0.64 -13.18 -16.02
N LEU A 475 -0.53 -14.11 -16.98
CA LEU A 475 0.24 -13.89 -18.21
C LEU A 475 -0.23 -12.66 -18.99
N ASN A 476 -1.54 -12.52 -19.21
CA ASN A 476 -2.11 -11.40 -19.95
C ASN A 476 -1.83 -10.05 -19.28
N ASP A 477 -1.94 -9.99 -17.95
CA ASP A 477 -1.67 -8.78 -17.19
C ASP A 477 -0.16 -8.45 -17.18
N LEU A 478 0.72 -9.43 -17.02
CA LEU A 478 2.18 -9.25 -17.14
C LEU A 478 2.59 -8.71 -18.50
N VAL A 479 2.08 -9.31 -19.58
CA VAL A 479 2.34 -8.87 -20.96
C VAL A 479 1.90 -7.43 -21.16
N LYS A 480 0.74 -7.05 -20.63
CA LYS A 480 0.21 -5.68 -20.71
C LYS A 480 1.01 -4.68 -19.88
N LEU A 481 1.32 -5.03 -18.62
CA LEU A 481 2.03 -4.14 -17.69
C LEU A 481 3.47 -3.86 -18.13
N LEU A 482 4.15 -4.86 -18.67
CA LEU A 482 5.52 -4.75 -19.16
C LEU A 482 5.61 -4.41 -20.65
N ASN A 483 4.46 -4.24 -21.32
CA ASN A 483 4.37 -3.96 -22.75
C ASN A 483 5.17 -4.95 -23.62
N ILE A 484 5.07 -6.26 -23.29
CA ILE A 484 5.76 -7.33 -24.00
C ILE A 484 5.07 -7.59 -25.34
N LYS A 485 5.86 -7.66 -26.42
CA LYS A 485 5.35 -7.98 -27.76
C LYS A 485 4.91 -9.45 -27.83
N PRO A 486 3.86 -9.80 -28.59
CA PRO A 486 3.37 -11.18 -28.69
C PRO A 486 4.46 -12.19 -29.14
N GLU A 487 5.38 -11.78 -29.99
CA GLU A 487 6.51 -12.60 -30.48
C GLU A 487 7.57 -12.89 -29.39
N ASN A 488 7.52 -12.16 -28.27
CA ASN A 488 8.43 -12.30 -27.12
C ASN A 488 7.79 -13.09 -25.96
N VAL A 489 6.64 -13.70 -26.19
CA VAL A 489 5.97 -14.60 -25.23
C VAL A 489 6.27 -16.05 -25.65
N PHE A 490 7.05 -16.76 -24.83
CA PHE A 490 7.51 -18.11 -25.12
C PHE A 490 6.81 -19.12 -24.21
N PRO A 491 5.83 -19.89 -24.72
CA PRO A 491 5.24 -20.99 -23.96
C PRO A 491 6.24 -22.16 -23.88
N ASP A 492 6.61 -22.55 -22.67
CA ASP A 492 7.51 -23.68 -22.38
C ASP A 492 6.96 -24.48 -21.17
N PRO A 493 5.83 -25.20 -21.33
CA PRO A 493 5.15 -25.84 -20.23
C PRO A 493 6.03 -26.88 -19.52
N ASP A 494 6.28 -26.68 -18.21
CA ASP A 494 6.97 -27.65 -17.34
C ASP A 494 6.06 -28.04 -16.14
N PRO A 495 5.64 -29.31 -16.04
CA PRO A 495 4.87 -29.78 -14.90
C PRO A 495 5.66 -29.79 -13.58
N ASN A 496 7.00 -29.74 -13.65
CA ASN A 496 7.89 -29.73 -12.47
C ASN A 496 8.47 -28.34 -12.19
N ARG A 497 7.88 -27.29 -12.76
CA ARG A 497 8.35 -25.90 -12.64
C ARG A 497 8.47 -25.44 -11.18
N THR A 498 9.50 -24.70 -10.88
CA THR A 498 9.69 -23.99 -9.61
C THR A 498 9.13 -22.58 -9.64
N VAL A 499 9.13 -21.96 -10.83
CA VAL A 499 8.50 -20.65 -11.12
C VAL A 499 7.44 -20.82 -12.20
N ASP A 500 6.46 -19.94 -12.21
CA ASP A 500 5.37 -19.96 -13.19
C ASP A 500 5.72 -19.14 -14.42
N PHE A 501 6.39 -18.00 -14.22
CA PHE A 501 6.88 -17.12 -15.27
C PHE A 501 8.32 -16.71 -14.99
N GLU A 502 9.12 -16.70 -16.05
CA GLU A 502 10.44 -16.10 -16.04
C GLU A 502 10.44 -14.93 -17.00
N ILE A 503 10.83 -13.75 -16.52
CA ILE A 503 10.87 -12.51 -17.30
C ILE A 503 12.31 -12.06 -17.39
N ILE A 504 12.78 -11.79 -18.61
CA ILE A 504 14.09 -11.17 -18.84
C ILE A 504 13.84 -9.78 -19.40
N LEU A 505 14.22 -8.76 -18.65
CA LEU A 505 14.09 -7.37 -19.08
C LEU A 505 15.06 -7.06 -20.19
N GLY A 506 14.60 -6.38 -21.23
CA GLY A 506 15.42 -5.87 -22.33
C GLY A 506 15.55 -4.35 -22.30
N ALA A 507 16.37 -3.80 -23.21
CA ALA A 507 16.59 -2.37 -23.33
C ALA A 507 15.31 -1.55 -23.63
N ASN A 508 14.26 -2.20 -24.13
CA ASN A 508 12.95 -1.57 -24.34
C ASN A 508 12.09 -1.48 -23.09
N TYR A 509 12.53 -2.02 -21.93
CA TYR A 509 11.77 -1.90 -20.68
C TYR A 509 11.66 -0.44 -20.29
N ASN A 510 10.45 -0.03 -19.95
CA ASN A 510 10.14 1.32 -19.48
C ASN A 510 9.23 1.24 -18.25
N SER A 511 9.77 1.58 -17.10
CA SER A 511 9.03 1.60 -15.82
C SER A 511 8.03 2.74 -15.71
N CYS A 512 8.17 3.81 -16.52
CA CYS A 512 7.29 4.99 -16.53
C CYS A 512 6.03 4.84 -17.40
N VAL A 513 5.79 3.72 -18.01
CA VAL A 513 4.61 3.50 -18.87
C VAL A 513 3.31 3.73 -18.11
N ASN A 514 2.39 4.46 -18.74
CA ASN A 514 1.06 4.81 -18.22
C ASN A 514 1.05 5.80 -17.04
N ARG A 515 2.10 6.58 -16.83
CA ARG A 515 2.14 7.66 -15.84
C ARG A 515 2.00 9.04 -16.47
N GLN A 516 1.42 9.97 -15.72
CA GLN A 516 1.45 11.39 -16.06
C GLN A 516 2.76 11.98 -15.52
N TRP A 517 3.82 11.75 -16.26
CA TRP A 517 5.18 12.16 -15.96
C TRP A 517 5.76 12.93 -17.15
N ILE A 518 6.55 13.97 -16.87
CA ILE A 518 7.25 14.75 -17.87
C ILE A 518 8.73 14.40 -17.77
N ASP A 519 9.33 14.02 -18.89
CA ASP A 519 10.75 13.71 -18.95
C ASP A 519 11.57 14.96 -18.56
N PRO A 520 12.39 14.88 -17.46
CA PRO A 520 13.24 15.99 -17.05
C PRO A 520 14.11 16.56 -18.17
N ALA A 521 14.58 15.73 -19.08
CA ALA A 521 15.38 16.16 -20.24
C ALA A 521 14.59 17.05 -21.22
N THR A 522 13.26 17.07 -21.15
CA THR A 522 12.39 17.93 -21.99
C THR A 522 11.96 19.21 -21.29
N MET A 523 12.30 19.39 -20.01
CA MET A 523 12.01 20.60 -19.23
C MET A 523 13.18 21.59 -19.41
N ASN A 524 12.94 22.69 -20.10
CA ASN A 524 13.91 23.79 -20.32
C ASN A 524 13.80 24.85 -19.22
#